data_03b87ece0f480c224d4e3f4d0a3e367a
#
_entry.id   03b87ece0f480c224d4e3f4d0a3e367a
#
_cell.length_a   1.000
_cell.length_b   1.000
_cell.length_c   1.000
_cell.angle_alpha   90.00
_cell.angle_beta   90.00
_cell.angle_gamma   90.00
#
_symmetry.space_group_name_H-M   'P 1'
#
loop_
_entity.id
_entity.type
_entity.pdbx_description
1 polymer ?
#
loop_
_entity_poly.entity_id
_entity_poly.type
_entity_poly.pdbx_seq_one_letter_code
_entity_poly.pdbx_strand_id
1 'polypeptide(L)'
;MNKPNQSITGIAEIALRVHDLDLMRRFYEQVIGLEVLREIKDSNGTIVFYAVGAENDHMALFEEKWMDWFTRDKSHQIDPKLTTLSHFAIRIALDDFESEKKRIEQLGIEIVHSNTSSWLHCRMFYFFDPEGNLIEFNSHDESIR
;
A
#
# COMPACT_ATOMS: atom_id res chain seq x y z
N MET A 1 24.92 -21.28 -6.57
CA MET A 1 23.98 -20.15 -6.38
C MET A 1 23.14 -20.00 -7.63
N ASN A 2 21.82 -20.01 -7.50
CA ASN A 2 20.93 -19.74 -8.64
C ASN A 2 21.07 -18.27 -9.05
N LYS A 3 21.21 -18.02 -10.35
CA LYS A 3 21.22 -16.64 -10.86
C LYS A 3 19.82 -16.03 -10.67
N PRO A 4 19.71 -14.74 -10.29
CA PRO A 4 18.43 -14.05 -10.25
C PRO A 4 17.70 -14.16 -11.59
N ASN A 5 16.37 -14.29 -11.54
CA ASN A 5 15.57 -14.27 -12.76
C ASN A 5 15.52 -12.84 -13.32
N GLN A 6 16.26 -12.59 -14.38
CA GLN A 6 16.36 -11.25 -15.00
C GLN A 6 15.08 -10.81 -15.73
N SER A 7 14.10 -11.71 -15.87
CA SER A 7 12.81 -11.34 -16.44
C SER A 7 11.89 -10.65 -15.42
N ILE A 8 12.22 -10.67 -14.13
CA ILE A 8 11.48 -9.96 -13.09
C ILE A 8 11.97 -8.53 -13.05
N THR A 9 11.08 -7.57 -13.34
CA THR A 9 11.41 -6.13 -13.42
C THR A 9 10.91 -5.33 -12.22
N GLY A 10 9.95 -5.86 -11.42
CA GLY A 10 9.43 -5.18 -10.24
C GLY A 10 8.13 -5.80 -9.74
N ILE A 11 7.47 -5.07 -8.85
CA ILE A 11 6.11 -5.38 -8.37
C ILE A 11 5.16 -4.47 -9.15
N ALA A 12 4.25 -5.05 -9.93
CA ALA A 12 3.32 -4.29 -10.76
C ALA A 12 2.08 -3.82 -9.99
N GLU A 13 1.61 -4.61 -9.02
CA GLU A 13 0.36 -4.35 -8.31
C GLU A 13 0.44 -4.75 -6.84
N ILE A 14 -0.20 -3.93 -5.99
CA ILE A 14 -0.62 -4.32 -4.64
C ILE A 14 -2.15 -4.21 -4.60
N ALA A 15 -2.82 -5.30 -4.29
CA ALA A 15 -4.28 -5.33 -4.20
C ALA A 15 -4.72 -5.58 -2.75
N LEU A 16 -5.59 -4.73 -2.24
CA LEU A 16 -6.22 -4.85 -0.93
C LEU A 16 -7.69 -5.23 -1.08
N ARG A 17 -8.12 -6.21 -0.32
CA ARG A 17 -9.53 -6.47 -0.09
C ARG A 17 -10.04 -5.52 0.98
N VAL A 18 -11.15 -4.84 0.73
CA VAL A 18 -11.69 -3.82 1.62
C VAL A 18 -13.16 -4.10 1.98
N HIS A 19 -13.51 -3.86 3.23
CA HIS A 19 -14.87 -4.00 3.75
C HIS A 19 -15.70 -2.73 3.48
N ASP A 20 -15.13 -1.56 3.79
CA ASP A 20 -15.75 -0.25 3.57
C ASP A 20 -14.98 0.48 2.45
N LEU A 21 -15.40 0.26 1.20
CA LEU A 21 -14.76 0.85 0.03
C LEU A 21 -14.77 2.38 0.08
N ASP A 22 -15.85 3.01 0.55
CA ASP A 22 -15.95 4.48 0.57
C ASP A 22 -14.99 5.08 1.62
N LEU A 23 -14.84 4.45 2.77
CA LEU A 23 -13.89 4.85 3.80
C LEU A 23 -12.45 4.73 3.28
N MET A 24 -12.13 3.59 2.66
CA MET A 24 -10.79 3.32 2.13
C MET A 24 -10.46 4.21 0.94
N ARG A 25 -11.41 4.48 0.05
CA ARG A 25 -11.25 5.45 -1.05
C ARG A 25 -10.88 6.83 -0.51
N ARG A 26 -11.65 7.36 0.46
CA ARG A 26 -11.33 8.66 1.06
C ARG A 26 -9.92 8.70 1.63
N PHE A 27 -9.50 7.62 2.27
CA PHE A 27 -8.15 7.54 2.81
C PHE A 27 -7.09 7.57 1.71
N TYR A 28 -7.16 6.68 0.71
CA TYR A 28 -6.14 6.60 -0.34
C TYR A 28 -6.16 7.81 -1.29
N GLU A 29 -7.32 8.39 -1.58
CA GLU A 29 -7.46 9.56 -2.44
C GLU A 29 -7.12 10.88 -1.72
N GLN A 30 -7.54 11.06 -0.46
CA GLN A 30 -7.42 12.35 0.23
C GLN A 30 -6.27 12.41 1.24
N VAL A 31 -5.93 11.28 1.88
CA VAL A 31 -4.84 11.23 2.87
C VAL A 31 -3.52 10.84 2.19
N ILE A 32 -3.51 9.73 1.46
CA ILE A 32 -2.31 9.30 0.72
C ILE A 32 -2.10 10.17 -0.52
N GLY A 33 -3.18 10.60 -1.19
CA GLY A 33 -3.12 11.45 -2.38
C GLY A 33 -2.94 10.68 -3.68
N LEU A 34 -3.42 9.43 -3.76
CA LEU A 34 -3.32 8.64 -4.98
C LEU A 34 -4.35 9.09 -6.03
N GLU A 35 -3.92 9.07 -7.28
CA GLU A 35 -4.77 9.35 -8.42
C GLU A 35 -5.51 8.10 -8.88
N VAL A 36 -6.83 8.21 -9.09
CA VAL A 36 -7.65 7.12 -9.64
C VAL A 36 -7.33 6.93 -11.11
N LEU A 37 -6.85 5.75 -11.47
CA LEU A 37 -6.62 5.34 -12.86
C LEU A 37 -7.89 4.82 -13.50
N ARG A 38 -8.63 4.00 -12.77
CA ARG A 38 -9.81 3.33 -13.29
C ARG A 38 -10.71 2.82 -12.16
N GLU A 39 -12.01 2.83 -12.40
CA GLU A 39 -13.02 2.16 -11.60
C GLU A 39 -13.74 1.12 -12.47
N ILE A 40 -13.92 -0.08 -11.95
CA ILE A 40 -14.73 -1.15 -12.55
C ILE A 40 -15.84 -1.47 -11.57
N LYS A 41 -17.08 -1.42 -12.05
CA LYS A 41 -18.26 -1.74 -11.26
C LYS A 41 -19.16 -2.70 -12.01
N ASP A 42 -19.47 -3.81 -11.39
CA ASP A 42 -20.40 -4.81 -11.93
C ASP A 42 -21.19 -5.51 -10.81
N SER A 43 -21.81 -6.65 -11.13
CA SER A 43 -22.60 -7.43 -10.16
C SER A 43 -21.77 -8.02 -9.00
N ASN A 44 -20.45 -8.10 -9.14
CA ASN A 44 -19.55 -8.61 -8.11
C ASN A 44 -19.06 -7.52 -7.15
N GLY A 45 -19.37 -6.25 -7.43
CA GLY A 45 -18.94 -5.10 -6.64
C GLY A 45 -18.06 -4.13 -7.42
N THR A 46 -17.24 -3.39 -6.70
CA THR A 46 -16.39 -2.34 -7.27
C THR A 46 -14.91 -2.64 -7.06
N ILE A 47 -14.10 -2.36 -8.07
CA ILE A 47 -12.63 -2.31 -7.98
C ILE A 47 -12.20 -0.90 -8.35
N VAL A 48 -11.30 -0.32 -7.56
CA VAL A 48 -10.69 0.99 -7.86
C VAL A 48 -9.18 0.81 -8.00
N PHE A 49 -8.64 1.24 -9.13
CA PHE A 49 -7.20 1.22 -9.41
C PHE A 49 -6.61 2.61 -9.26
N TYR A 50 -5.46 2.71 -8.62
CA TYR A 50 -4.71 3.93 -8.36
C TYR A 50 -3.31 3.88 -8.96
N ALA A 51 -2.83 5.02 -9.45
CA ALA A 51 -1.43 5.17 -9.82
C ALA A 51 -0.53 5.20 -8.57
N VAL A 52 0.57 4.44 -8.58
CA VAL A 52 1.60 4.46 -7.55
C VAL A 52 2.96 4.64 -8.21
N GLY A 53 3.46 5.87 -8.19
CA GLY A 53 4.74 6.18 -8.80
C GLY A 53 4.70 6.38 -10.31
N ALA A 54 5.86 6.16 -10.95
CA ALA A 54 6.01 6.30 -12.40
C ALA A 54 5.75 4.96 -13.12
N GLU A 55 5.33 5.05 -14.35
CA GLU A 55 5.04 3.93 -15.24
C GLU A 55 3.73 3.21 -14.91
N ASN A 56 3.70 1.90 -14.85
CA ASN A 56 2.45 1.14 -14.76
C ASN A 56 2.23 0.51 -13.38
N ASP A 57 2.99 0.92 -12.37
CA ASP A 57 2.79 0.42 -11.02
C ASP A 57 1.48 0.96 -10.45
N HIS A 58 0.69 0.07 -9.89
CA HIS A 58 -0.61 0.46 -9.37
C HIS A 58 -0.99 -0.26 -8.09
N MET A 59 -1.94 0.33 -7.40
CA MET A 59 -2.60 -0.26 -6.24
C MET A 59 -4.08 -0.43 -6.58
N ALA A 60 -4.71 -1.48 -6.07
CA ALA A 60 -6.13 -1.71 -6.27
C ALA A 60 -6.84 -1.94 -4.94
N LEU A 61 -8.05 -1.35 -4.80
CA LEU A 61 -9.00 -1.68 -3.76
C LEU A 61 -10.09 -2.54 -4.36
N PHE A 62 -10.22 -3.76 -3.84
CA PHE A 62 -11.25 -4.71 -4.22
C PHE A 62 -12.33 -4.75 -3.14
N GLU A 63 -13.55 -4.39 -3.48
CA GLU A 63 -14.69 -4.61 -2.59
C GLU A 63 -14.81 -6.10 -2.24
N GLU A 64 -15.16 -6.42 -1.02
CA GLU A 64 -15.07 -7.79 -0.45
C GLU A 64 -15.70 -8.87 -1.32
N LYS A 65 -16.82 -8.58 -1.99
CA LYS A 65 -17.50 -9.52 -2.88
C LYS A 65 -16.64 -10.03 -4.04
N TRP A 66 -15.72 -9.20 -4.54
CA TRP A 66 -14.81 -9.60 -5.60
C TRP A 66 -13.87 -10.72 -5.17
N MET A 67 -13.55 -10.82 -3.89
CA MET A 67 -12.64 -11.83 -3.37
C MET A 67 -13.23 -13.23 -3.38
N ASP A 68 -14.55 -13.37 -3.39
CA ASP A 68 -15.21 -14.67 -3.50
C ASP A 68 -14.83 -15.39 -4.81
N TRP A 69 -14.49 -14.63 -5.83
CA TRP A 69 -14.02 -15.16 -7.09
C TRP A 69 -12.62 -15.82 -6.99
N PHE A 70 -11.73 -15.26 -6.18
CA PHE A 70 -10.37 -15.77 -5.95
C PHE A 70 -10.34 -16.91 -4.93
N THR A 71 -11.33 -17.02 -4.07
CA THR A 71 -11.40 -18.01 -2.99
C THR A 71 -12.29 -19.20 -3.35
N ARG A 72 -12.21 -19.69 -4.59
CA ARG A 72 -13.02 -20.83 -5.06
C ARG A 72 -12.79 -22.12 -4.26
N ASP A 73 -11.62 -22.28 -3.70
CA ASP A 73 -11.31 -23.39 -2.80
C ASP A 73 -11.39 -22.94 -1.34
N LYS A 74 -12.50 -23.30 -0.70
CA LYS A 74 -12.71 -23.02 0.73
C LYS A 74 -11.69 -23.69 1.66
N SER A 75 -10.90 -24.63 1.16
CA SER A 75 -9.82 -25.29 1.92
C SER A 75 -8.67 -24.34 2.23
N HIS A 76 -8.55 -23.22 1.49
CA HIS A 76 -7.56 -22.18 1.68
C HIS A 76 -8.17 -20.89 2.27
N GLN A 77 -9.20 -21.00 3.08
CA GLN A 77 -9.70 -19.85 3.84
C GLN A 77 -8.58 -19.34 4.75
N ILE A 78 -7.91 -18.28 4.30
CA ILE A 78 -7.02 -17.50 5.16
C ILE A 78 -7.92 -16.88 6.21
N ASP A 79 -7.69 -17.19 7.48
CA ASP A 79 -8.34 -16.50 8.57
C ASP A 79 -8.09 -15.00 8.38
N PRO A 80 -9.13 -14.16 8.20
CA PRO A 80 -8.95 -12.72 8.00
C PRO A 80 -8.21 -12.03 9.17
N LYS A 81 -8.07 -12.71 10.31
CA LYS A 81 -7.26 -12.27 11.44
C LYS A 81 -5.77 -12.60 11.29
N LEU A 82 -5.42 -13.45 10.32
CA LEU A 82 -4.05 -13.89 10.07
C LEU A 82 -3.64 -13.45 8.66
N THR A 83 -3.26 -12.19 8.51
CA THR A 83 -2.62 -11.74 7.28
C THR A 83 -1.14 -12.10 7.29
N THR A 84 -0.62 -12.60 6.17
CA THR A 84 0.82 -12.80 5.97
C THR A 84 1.51 -11.53 5.48
N LEU A 85 0.75 -10.54 4.99
CA LEU A 85 1.29 -9.24 4.62
C LEU A 85 1.58 -8.44 5.89
N SER A 86 2.86 -8.22 6.19
CA SER A 86 3.28 -7.38 7.31
C SER A 86 2.94 -5.92 7.06
N HIS A 87 3.42 -5.38 5.94
CA HIS A 87 3.20 -4.01 5.50
C HIS A 87 3.54 -3.89 4.00
N PHE A 88 3.22 -2.77 3.41
CA PHE A 88 3.75 -2.37 2.12
C PHE A 88 4.30 -0.95 2.19
N ALA A 89 5.30 -0.67 1.35
CA ALA A 89 5.99 0.60 1.35
C ALA A 89 5.66 1.41 0.08
N ILE A 90 5.37 2.71 0.29
CA ILE A 90 5.25 3.71 -0.77
C ILE A 90 6.49 4.59 -0.69
N ARG A 91 7.18 4.75 -1.82
CA ARG A 91 8.34 5.62 -1.89
C ARG A 91 7.90 7.08 -2.04
N ILE A 92 8.48 7.96 -1.21
CA ILE A 92 8.31 9.41 -1.30
C ILE A 92 9.67 10.08 -1.54
N ALA A 93 9.66 11.28 -2.09
CA ALA A 93 10.89 12.05 -2.28
C ALA A 93 11.55 12.39 -0.94
N LEU A 94 12.90 12.38 -0.90
CA LEU A 94 13.65 12.65 0.33
C LEU A 94 13.37 14.06 0.87
N ASP A 95 13.29 15.04 -0.02
CA ASP A 95 13.02 16.44 0.34
C ASP A 95 11.64 16.63 0.97
N ASP A 96 10.70 15.73 0.70
CA ASP A 96 9.33 15.77 1.21
C ASP A 96 9.14 14.92 2.49
N PHE A 97 10.14 14.16 2.93
CA PHE A 97 9.99 13.18 4.01
C PHE A 97 9.43 13.79 5.30
N GLU A 98 10.04 14.87 5.79
CA GLU A 98 9.62 15.50 7.04
C GLU A 98 8.28 16.25 6.90
N SER A 99 8.02 16.85 5.73
CA SER A 99 6.75 17.53 5.46
C SER A 99 5.59 16.54 5.35
N GLU A 100 5.79 15.39 4.71
CA GLU A 100 4.80 14.33 4.61
C GLU A 100 4.52 13.69 5.98
N LYS A 101 5.54 13.42 6.77
CA LYS A 101 5.37 12.91 8.13
C LYS A 101 4.51 13.87 8.97
N LYS A 102 4.86 15.15 8.97
CA LYS A 102 4.09 16.19 9.67
C LYS A 102 2.66 16.32 9.14
N ARG A 103 2.45 16.19 7.82
CA ARG A 103 1.13 16.23 7.20
C ARG A 103 0.24 15.10 7.69
N ILE A 104 0.76 13.87 7.75
CA ILE A 104 0.03 12.70 8.26
C ILE A 104 -0.37 12.91 9.73
N GLU A 105 0.56 13.40 10.58
CA GLU A 105 0.28 13.73 11.98
C GLU A 105 -0.80 14.82 12.13
N GLN A 106 -0.77 15.86 11.29
CA GLN A 106 -1.76 16.94 11.29
C GLN A 106 -3.16 16.48 10.89
N LEU A 107 -3.27 15.40 10.14
CA LEU A 107 -4.54 14.74 9.82
C LEU A 107 -5.07 13.87 10.98
N GLY A 108 -4.36 13.84 12.11
CA GLY A 108 -4.75 13.04 13.28
C GLY A 108 -4.40 11.56 13.16
N ILE A 109 -3.53 11.19 12.22
CA ILE A 109 -3.08 9.82 12.03
C ILE A 109 -1.81 9.61 12.84
N GLU A 110 -1.81 8.59 13.67
CA GLU A 110 -0.66 8.24 14.52
C GLU A 110 0.49 7.65 13.69
N ILE A 111 1.69 8.19 13.84
CA ILE A 111 2.92 7.55 13.37
C ILE A 111 3.34 6.51 14.42
N VAL A 112 3.10 5.25 14.11
CA VAL A 112 3.33 4.15 15.05
C VAL A 112 4.81 3.78 15.19
N HIS A 113 5.60 4.08 14.17
CA HIS A 113 7.05 3.87 14.18
C HIS A 113 7.75 4.78 13.18
N SER A 114 9.00 5.17 13.49
CA SER A 114 9.86 5.93 12.59
C SER A 114 11.32 5.57 12.85
N ASN A 115 12.06 5.20 11.81
CA ASN A 115 13.45 4.78 11.93
C ASN A 115 14.24 5.02 10.63
N THR A 116 15.52 4.66 10.69
CA THR A 116 16.43 4.63 9.53
C THR A 116 17.03 3.24 9.38
N SER A 117 17.40 2.90 8.16
CA SER A 117 18.12 1.66 7.85
C SER A 117 19.41 1.97 7.11
N SER A 118 20.56 1.66 7.74
CA SER A 118 21.86 1.91 7.13
C SER A 118 22.15 1.01 5.92
N TRP A 119 21.72 -0.25 5.96
CA TRP A 119 21.96 -1.17 4.84
C TRP A 119 21.02 -0.95 3.64
N LEU A 120 19.83 -0.35 3.85
CA LEU A 120 18.90 0.06 2.80
C LEU A 120 19.12 1.52 2.37
N HIS A 121 19.94 2.28 3.11
CA HIS A 121 20.14 3.71 2.90
C HIS A 121 18.81 4.45 2.81
N CYS A 122 17.95 4.30 3.81
CA CYS A 122 16.62 4.92 3.79
C CYS A 122 16.13 5.40 5.16
N ARG A 123 15.24 6.36 5.11
CA ARG A 123 14.38 6.81 6.22
C ARG A 123 13.00 6.27 6.00
N MET A 124 12.30 5.91 7.06
CA MET A 124 10.95 5.37 6.99
C MET A 124 10.11 5.76 8.19
N PHE A 125 8.81 5.86 7.97
CA PHE A 125 7.82 5.95 9.03
C PHE A 125 6.57 5.15 8.66
N TYR A 126 5.82 4.74 9.67
CA TYR A 126 4.72 3.79 9.56
C TYR A 126 3.46 4.30 10.20
N PHE A 127 2.33 4.02 9.57
CA PHE A 127 0.99 4.34 10.05
C PHE A 127 -0.02 3.34 9.51
N PHE A 128 -1.21 3.28 10.11
CA PHE A 128 -2.26 2.39 9.66
C PHE A 128 -3.28 3.10 8.76
N ASP A 129 -3.80 2.37 7.77
CA ASP A 129 -5.02 2.76 7.10
C ASP A 129 -6.26 2.46 7.97
N PRO A 130 -7.47 2.90 7.60
CA PRO A 130 -8.66 2.72 8.43
C PRO A 130 -9.07 1.26 8.68
N GLU A 131 -8.63 0.33 7.86
CA GLU A 131 -8.90 -1.11 8.03
C GLU A 131 -7.72 -1.87 8.64
N GLY A 132 -6.69 -1.16 9.11
CA GLY A 132 -5.58 -1.72 9.88
C GLY A 132 -4.45 -2.28 9.03
N ASN A 133 -4.37 -1.95 7.73
CA ASN A 133 -3.18 -2.27 6.96
C ASN A 133 -2.05 -1.33 7.33
N LEU A 134 -0.86 -1.90 7.59
CA LEU A 134 0.32 -1.11 7.90
C LEU A 134 0.96 -0.57 6.61
N ILE A 135 1.09 0.74 6.54
CA ILE A 135 1.72 1.47 5.44
C ILE A 135 3.07 1.99 5.90
N GLU A 136 4.09 1.82 5.09
CA GLU A 136 5.39 2.45 5.24
C GLU A 136 5.52 3.58 4.20
N PHE A 137 5.91 4.79 4.65
CA PHE A 137 6.50 5.78 3.76
C PHE A 137 8.01 5.71 3.86
N ASN A 138 8.68 5.62 2.72
CA ASN A 138 10.10 5.32 2.60
C ASN A 138 10.78 6.32 1.65
N SER A 139 11.92 6.86 2.08
CA SER A 139 12.76 7.73 1.25
C SER A 139 14.19 7.21 1.23
N HIS A 140 14.75 7.09 0.03
CA HIS A 140 16.17 6.76 -0.12
C HIS A 140 17.03 7.96 0.30
N ASP A 141 18.05 7.72 1.15
CA ASP A 141 18.96 8.73 1.70
C ASP A 141 20.39 8.19 1.78
N GLU A 142 21.20 8.55 0.81
CA GLU A 142 22.63 8.14 0.71
C GLU A 142 23.49 8.63 1.88
N SER A 143 23.01 9.60 2.67
CA SER A 143 23.73 10.09 3.84
C SER A 143 23.68 9.15 5.05
N ILE A 144 22.72 8.20 5.04
CA ILE A 144 22.56 7.20 6.07
C ILE A 144 23.55 6.05 5.82
N ARG A 145 24.49 5.87 6.75
CA ARG A 145 25.54 4.86 6.71
C ARG A 145 25.51 3.97 7.95
#